data_b9d67e338ed9be01178612007eb74437
#
_entry.id   b9d67e338ed9be01178612007eb74437
#
_cell.length_a   1.000
_cell.length_b   1.000
_cell.length_c   1.000
_cell.angle_alpha   90.00
_cell.angle_beta   90.00
_cell.angle_gamma   90.00
#
_symmetry.space_group_name_H-M   'P 1'
#
loop_
_entity.id
_entity.type
_entity.pdbx_description
1 polymer ?
#
loop_
_entity_poly.entity_id
_entity_poly.type
_entity_poly.pdbx_seq_one_letter_code
_entity_poly.pdbx_strand_id
1 'polypeptide(L)'
;MKKQFLFNALHNVGVSSLLRSQKKKMITVLSLHRILDEPDFFWNPIRPDSFERLLQYLHEHYTIICFRDIAEYLDRSSGKKPLLILSFDDGYYDFYEHALPILLKFGVKANHNIVNACAS
;
A
#
# COMPACT_ATOMS: atom_id res chain seq x y z
N MET A 1 -17.69 11.60 12.58
CA MET A 1 -16.96 11.95 13.81
C MET A 1 -16.75 10.77 14.77
N LYS A 2 -17.75 10.01 15.14
CA LYS A 2 -17.60 8.89 16.11
C LYS A 2 -16.65 7.78 15.64
N LYS A 3 -16.64 7.42 14.35
CA LYS A 3 -15.75 6.38 13.79
C LYS A 3 -14.28 6.79 13.80
N GLN A 4 -14.00 8.06 13.49
CA GLN A 4 -12.63 8.60 13.48
C GLN A 4 -12.05 8.68 14.91
N PHE A 5 -12.86 9.09 15.87
CA PHE A 5 -12.46 9.14 17.27
C PHE A 5 -12.16 7.74 17.82
N LEU A 6 -13.03 6.77 17.53
CA LEU A 6 -12.82 5.38 17.93
C LEU A 6 -11.57 4.78 17.28
N PHE A 7 -11.32 5.06 16.00
CA PHE A 7 -10.12 4.61 15.28
C PHE A 7 -8.85 5.21 15.90
N ASN A 8 -8.85 6.51 16.18
CA ASN A 8 -7.73 7.18 16.83
C ASN A 8 -7.48 6.67 18.26
N ALA A 9 -8.54 6.42 19.02
CA ALA A 9 -8.43 5.85 20.37
C ALA A 9 -7.84 4.44 20.33
N LEU A 10 -8.31 3.57 19.43
CA LEU A 10 -7.79 2.21 19.25
C LEU A 10 -6.32 2.21 18.78
N HIS A 11 -5.95 3.18 17.93
CA HIS A 11 -4.57 3.36 17.50
C HIS A 11 -3.66 3.76 18.68
N ASN A 12 -4.10 4.72 19.48
CA ASN A 12 -3.33 5.24 20.61
C ASN A 12 -3.15 4.22 21.76
N VAL A 13 -4.05 3.27 21.94
CA VAL A 13 -3.90 2.19 22.95
C VAL A 13 -3.12 0.97 22.44
N GLY A 14 -2.49 1.05 21.27
CA GLY A 14 -1.63 -0.01 20.75
C GLY A 14 -2.35 -1.21 20.14
N VAL A 15 -3.68 -1.17 19.99
CA VAL A 15 -4.45 -2.26 19.35
C VAL A 15 -3.98 -2.52 17.92
N SER A 16 -3.64 -1.47 17.18
CA SER A 16 -3.08 -1.60 15.83
C SER A 16 -1.74 -2.34 15.81
N SER A 17 -0.91 -2.15 16.84
CA SER A 17 0.35 -2.87 17.02
C SER A 17 0.12 -4.36 17.28
N LEU A 18 -0.86 -4.68 18.14
CA LEU A 18 -1.22 -6.07 18.45
C LEU A 18 -1.78 -6.79 17.22
N LEU A 19 -2.67 -6.13 16.46
CA LEU A 19 -3.23 -6.68 15.23
C LEU A 19 -2.15 -6.93 14.17
N ARG A 20 -1.18 -6.02 14.04
CA ARG A 20 -0.02 -6.22 13.15
C ARG A 20 0.84 -7.41 13.59
N SER A 21 1.04 -7.57 14.90
CA SER A 21 1.79 -8.70 15.46
C SER A 21 1.17 -10.06 15.10
N GLN A 22 -0.17 -10.16 15.10
CA GLN A 22 -0.87 -11.37 14.69
C GLN A 22 -0.75 -11.65 13.19
N LYS A 23 -0.52 -10.62 12.36
CA LYS A 23 -0.39 -10.75 10.90
C LYS A 23 1.01 -11.13 10.40
N LYS A 24 1.98 -11.37 11.28
CA LYS A 24 3.37 -11.68 10.88
C LYS A 24 3.52 -12.90 9.97
N LYS A 25 2.57 -13.82 10.02
CA LYS A 25 2.54 -15.02 9.16
C LYS A 25 1.64 -14.86 7.92
N MET A 26 1.09 -13.67 7.71
CA MET A 26 0.18 -13.38 6.59
C MET A 26 0.80 -12.32 5.68
N ILE A 27 0.52 -12.44 4.39
CA ILE A 27 0.84 -11.40 3.41
C ILE A 27 -0.41 -10.56 3.21
N THR A 28 -0.31 -9.26 3.43
CA THR A 28 -1.38 -8.31 3.10
C THR A 28 -1.15 -7.77 1.70
N VAL A 29 -2.15 -7.84 0.85
CA VAL A 29 -2.15 -7.18 -0.46
C VAL A 29 -3.04 -5.93 -0.37
N LEU A 30 -2.45 -4.77 -0.64
CA LEU A 30 -3.17 -3.52 -0.75
C LEU A 30 -3.35 -3.19 -2.23
N SER A 31 -4.58 -3.31 -2.71
CA SER A 31 -4.95 -2.96 -4.08
C SER A 31 -5.30 -1.48 -4.18
N LEU A 32 -4.69 -0.81 -5.12
CA LEU A 32 -4.84 0.60 -5.43
C LEU A 32 -5.15 0.74 -6.92
N HIS A 33 -5.90 1.77 -7.30
CA HIS A 33 -6.23 2.01 -8.69
C HIS A 33 -5.70 3.35 -9.17
N ARG A 34 -6.10 4.44 -8.53
CA ARG A 34 -5.77 5.78 -9.00
C ARG A 34 -5.16 6.64 -7.91
N ILE A 35 -4.10 7.38 -8.28
CA ILE A 35 -3.50 8.44 -7.46
C ILE A 35 -3.58 9.73 -8.26
N LEU A 36 -4.51 10.60 -7.88
CA LEU A 36 -4.82 11.80 -8.65
C LEU A 36 -5.31 12.92 -7.73
N ASP A 37 -4.91 14.16 -7.99
CA ASP A 37 -5.37 15.33 -7.23
C ASP A 37 -6.79 15.76 -7.60
N GLU A 38 -7.16 15.56 -8.86
CA GLU A 38 -8.45 15.95 -9.38
C GLU A 38 -9.52 14.88 -9.10
N PRO A 39 -10.74 15.28 -8.73
CA PRO A 39 -11.83 14.32 -8.57
C PRO A 39 -12.19 13.70 -9.93
N ASP A 40 -12.36 12.39 -9.93
CA ASP A 40 -12.91 11.68 -11.09
C ASP A 40 -14.42 11.48 -10.90
N PHE A 41 -15.20 11.61 -11.99
CA PHE A 41 -16.64 11.49 -11.93
C PHE A 41 -17.12 10.10 -11.45
N PHE A 42 -16.39 9.05 -11.82
CA PHE A 42 -16.75 7.66 -11.50
C PHE A 42 -16.00 7.07 -10.32
N TRP A 43 -14.92 7.73 -9.89
CA TRP A 43 -13.98 7.17 -8.92
C TRP A 43 -13.45 8.25 -7.99
N ASN A 44 -13.35 7.94 -6.73
CA ASN A 44 -12.71 8.82 -5.77
C ASN A 44 -11.23 8.43 -5.62
N PRO A 45 -10.30 9.08 -6.35
CA PRO A 45 -8.90 8.73 -6.30
C PRO A 45 -8.28 9.08 -4.95
N ILE A 46 -7.17 8.44 -4.63
CA ILE A 46 -6.33 8.83 -3.50
C ILE A 46 -5.47 10.02 -3.96
N ARG A 47 -5.46 11.09 -3.19
CA ARG A 47 -4.61 12.25 -3.47
C ARG A 47 -3.13 11.89 -3.27
N PRO A 48 -2.20 12.46 -4.07
CA PRO A 48 -0.76 12.19 -3.95
C PRO A 48 -0.21 12.42 -2.55
N ASP A 49 -0.60 13.51 -1.88
CA ASP A 49 -0.18 13.82 -0.51
C ASP A 49 -0.68 12.79 0.52
N SER A 50 -1.89 12.28 0.32
CA SER A 50 -2.47 11.24 1.17
C SER A 50 -1.80 9.89 0.93
N PHE A 51 -1.47 9.59 -0.33
CA PHE A 51 -0.72 8.40 -0.70
C PHE A 51 0.70 8.44 -0.11
N GLU A 52 1.38 9.59 -0.15
CA GLU A 52 2.71 9.73 0.44
C GLU A 52 2.68 9.46 1.95
N ARG A 53 1.71 10.02 2.69
CA ARG A 53 1.54 9.73 4.13
C ARG A 53 1.22 8.27 4.40
N LEU A 54 0.37 7.67 3.59
CA LEU A 54 0.07 6.24 3.67
C LEU A 54 1.34 5.40 3.45
N LEU A 55 2.11 5.71 2.42
CA LEU A 55 3.32 4.98 2.08
C LEU A 55 4.39 5.11 3.18
N GLN A 56 4.54 6.29 3.76
CA GLN A 56 5.41 6.50 4.92
C GLN A 56 5.02 5.57 6.07
N TYR A 57 3.74 5.54 6.43
CA TYR A 57 3.23 4.65 7.48
C TYR A 57 3.49 3.17 7.17
N LEU A 58 3.22 2.75 5.93
CA LEU A 58 3.43 1.38 5.51
C LEU A 58 4.92 0.99 5.54
N HIS A 59 5.79 1.87 5.10
CA HIS A 59 7.24 1.66 5.11
C HIS A 59 7.80 1.51 6.53
N GLU A 60 7.24 2.24 7.50
CA GLU A 60 7.64 2.16 8.90
C GLU A 60 7.18 0.85 9.56
N HIS A 61 6.00 0.33 9.18
CA HIS A 61 5.34 -0.76 9.90
C HIS A 61 5.32 -2.11 9.18
N TYR A 62 5.62 -2.15 7.89
CA TYR A 62 5.59 -3.35 7.06
C TYR A 62 6.91 -3.55 6.30
N THR A 63 7.18 -4.80 5.95
CA THR A 63 8.17 -5.11 4.92
C THR A 63 7.43 -5.19 3.59
N ILE A 64 7.68 -4.21 2.71
CA ILE A 64 7.00 -4.12 1.42
C ILE A 64 7.78 -4.93 0.39
N ILE A 65 7.11 -5.90 -0.24
CA ILE A 65 7.66 -6.84 -1.23
C ILE A 65 6.83 -6.85 -2.50
N CYS A 66 7.35 -7.43 -3.57
CA CYS A 66 6.60 -7.73 -4.79
C CYS A 66 6.10 -9.19 -4.79
N PHE A 67 5.11 -9.50 -5.64
CA PHE A 67 4.61 -10.87 -5.79
C PHE A 67 5.71 -11.88 -6.11
N ARG A 68 6.67 -11.51 -6.93
CA ARG A 68 7.81 -12.37 -7.30
C ARG A 68 8.72 -12.75 -6.14
N ASP A 69 8.70 -11.95 -5.06
CA ASP A 69 9.61 -12.12 -3.92
C ASP A 69 9.00 -13.01 -2.82
N ILE A 70 7.74 -13.42 -2.96
CA ILE A 70 6.98 -14.14 -1.92
C ILE A 70 7.72 -15.39 -1.44
N ALA A 71 8.21 -16.23 -2.36
CA ALA A 71 8.87 -17.50 -2.00
C ALA A 71 10.09 -17.24 -1.12
N GLU A 72 10.92 -16.24 -1.47
CA GLU A 72 12.10 -15.88 -0.68
C GLU A 72 11.76 -15.43 0.73
N TYR A 73 10.67 -14.63 0.87
CA TYR A 73 10.29 -14.07 2.18
C TYR A 73 9.50 -15.05 3.05
N LEU A 74 8.81 -16.02 2.48
CA LEU A 74 8.15 -17.08 3.25
C LEU A 74 9.14 -18.02 3.92
N ASP A 75 10.25 -18.33 3.25
CA ASP A 75 11.32 -19.17 3.82
C ASP A 75 12.07 -18.44 4.96
N ARG A 76 12.11 -17.12 4.93
CA ARG A 76 12.73 -16.27 5.95
C ARG A 76 11.76 -15.91 7.08
N SER A 77 11.00 -16.85 7.60
CA SER A 77 9.83 -16.71 8.49
C SER A 77 10.04 -15.97 9.82
N SER A 78 11.14 -15.24 10.00
CA SER A 78 11.50 -14.53 11.22
C SER A 78 11.55 -13.00 11.08
N GLY A 79 10.93 -12.41 10.07
CA GLY A 79 10.86 -10.95 9.90
C GLY A 79 10.18 -10.27 11.08
N LYS A 80 10.72 -9.13 11.52
CA LYS A 80 10.14 -8.33 12.63
C LYS A 80 8.83 -7.65 12.24
N LYS A 81 8.63 -7.39 10.94
CA LYS A 81 7.46 -6.69 10.40
C LYS A 81 6.61 -7.64 9.54
N PRO A 82 5.27 -7.48 9.53
CA PRO A 82 4.41 -8.20 8.61
C PRO A 82 4.71 -7.83 7.15
N LEU A 83 4.42 -8.76 6.23
CA LEU A 83 4.63 -8.55 4.79
C LEU A 83 3.45 -7.82 4.16
N LEU A 84 3.75 -6.91 3.23
CA LEU A 84 2.75 -6.17 2.47
C LEU A 84 3.16 -6.09 1.00
N ILE A 85 2.19 -6.24 0.12
CA ILE A 85 2.34 -6.04 -1.32
C ILE A 85 1.47 -4.87 -1.73
N LEU A 86 2.06 -3.91 -2.44
CA LEU A 86 1.32 -2.85 -3.12
C LEU A 86 1.02 -3.31 -4.55
N SER A 87 -0.25 -3.30 -4.93
CA SER A 87 -0.73 -3.64 -6.26
C SER A 87 -1.51 -2.47 -6.84
N PHE A 88 -1.03 -1.92 -7.94
CA PHE A 88 -1.77 -0.92 -8.72
C PHE A 88 -2.40 -1.60 -9.92
N ASP A 89 -3.71 -1.46 -10.05
CA ASP A 89 -4.49 -2.16 -11.05
C ASP A 89 -4.93 -1.20 -12.17
N ASP A 90 -5.31 -1.78 -13.31
CA ASP A 90 -5.88 -1.15 -14.52
C ASP A 90 -4.90 -0.33 -15.39
N GLY A 91 -3.68 -0.06 -14.96
CA GLY A 91 -2.65 0.56 -15.78
C GLY A 91 -2.88 2.03 -16.12
N TYR A 92 -3.51 2.79 -15.21
CA TYR A 92 -3.70 4.22 -15.40
C TYR A 92 -2.38 4.99 -15.46
N TYR A 93 -2.33 6.02 -16.30
CA TYR A 93 -1.14 6.86 -16.50
C TYR A 93 -0.77 7.67 -15.24
N ASP A 94 -1.74 7.97 -14.38
CA ASP A 94 -1.51 8.67 -13.12
C ASP A 94 -0.60 7.90 -12.15
N PHE A 95 -0.48 6.58 -12.31
CA PHE A 95 0.55 5.81 -11.62
C PHE A 95 1.96 6.35 -11.93
N TYR A 96 2.24 6.58 -13.21
CA TYR A 96 3.54 7.10 -13.65
C TYR A 96 3.78 8.54 -13.20
N GLU A 97 2.75 9.39 -13.29
CA GLU A 97 2.87 10.81 -12.93
C GLU A 97 2.94 11.05 -11.41
N HIS A 98 2.17 10.34 -10.62
CA HIS A 98 1.98 10.65 -9.21
C HIS A 98 2.49 9.55 -8.26
N ALA A 99 2.19 8.29 -8.51
CA ALA A 99 2.56 7.21 -7.60
C ALA A 99 4.05 6.86 -7.70
N LEU A 100 4.59 6.73 -8.90
CA LEU A 100 5.97 6.31 -9.13
C LEU A 100 7.01 7.25 -8.48
N PRO A 101 6.93 8.58 -8.58
CA PRO A 101 7.87 9.47 -7.89
C PRO A 101 7.87 9.28 -6.38
N ILE A 102 6.70 9.06 -5.79
CA ILE A 102 6.55 8.82 -4.34
C ILE A 102 7.17 7.47 -3.96
N LEU A 103 6.90 6.41 -4.73
CA LEU A 103 7.50 5.09 -4.53
C LEU A 103 9.04 5.16 -4.58
N LEU A 104 9.58 5.88 -5.56
CA LEU A 104 11.03 6.07 -5.70
C LEU A 104 11.64 6.83 -4.52
N LYS A 105 10.94 7.84 -4.00
CA LYS A 105 11.38 8.60 -2.82
C LYS A 105 11.60 7.70 -1.60
N PHE A 106 10.76 6.69 -1.41
CA PHE A 106 10.87 5.73 -0.31
C PHE A 106 11.68 4.47 -0.66
N GLY A 107 12.16 4.35 -1.90
CA GLY A 107 12.85 3.14 -2.36
C GLY A 107 11.96 1.89 -2.35
N VAL A 108 10.65 2.06 -2.49
CA VAL A 108 9.64 1.01 -2.43
C VAL A 108 9.27 0.55 -3.83
N LYS A 109 9.17 -0.78 -3.99
CA LYS A 109 8.66 -1.40 -5.22
C LYS A 109 7.17 -1.71 -5.08
N ALA A 110 6.46 -1.63 -6.20
CA ALA A 110 5.05 -2.01 -6.30
C ALA A 110 4.82 -2.88 -7.54
N ASN A 111 3.71 -3.60 -7.56
CA ASN A 111 3.25 -4.30 -8.76
C ASN A 111 2.30 -3.37 -9.51
N HIS A 112 2.45 -3.30 -10.82
CA HIS A 112 1.56 -2.53 -11.67
C HIS A 112 0.94 -3.47 -12.71
N ASN A 113 -0.33 -3.75 -12.55
CA ASN A 113 -1.10 -4.66 -13.41
C ASN A 113 -1.75 -3.85 -14.52
N ILE A 114 -1.33 -4.08 -15.75
CA ILE A 114 -1.86 -3.38 -16.93
C ILE A 114 -2.86 -4.25 -17.69
N VAL A 115 -3.81 -3.59 -18.32
CA VAL A 115 -4.79 -4.25 -19.20
C VAL A 115 -4.20 -4.33 -20.61
N ASN A 116 -3.93 -5.53 -21.11
CA ASN A 116 -3.28 -5.74 -22.40
C ASN A 116 -4.06 -5.11 -23.58
N ALA A 117 -5.37 -5.05 -23.51
CA ALA A 117 -6.19 -4.42 -24.54
C ALA A 117 -5.97 -2.90 -24.67
N CYS A 118 -5.41 -2.26 -23.65
CA CYS A 118 -5.11 -0.84 -23.64
C CYS A 118 -3.62 -0.54 -23.88
N ALA A 119 -2.78 -1.56 -24.01
CA ALA A 119 -1.34 -1.44 -24.16
C ALA A 119 -0.84 -1.47 -25.62
N SER A 120 -1.76 -1.41 -26.59
CA SER A 120 -1.47 -1.42 -28.04
C SER A 120 -1.26 -0.03 -28.60
#